data_63b9d0876fe1fb4c33917ac5319f3058
#
_entry.id   63b9d0876fe1fb4c33917ac5319f3058
#
_cell.length_a   1.000
_cell.length_b   1.000
_cell.length_c   1.000
_cell.angle_alpha   90.00
_cell.angle_beta   90.00
_cell.angle_gamma   90.00
#
_symmetry.space_group_name_H-M   'P 1'
#
loop_
_entity.id
_entity.type
_entity.pdbx_description
1 polymer ?
#
loop_
_entity_poly.entity_id
_entity_poly.type
_entity_poly.pdbx_seq_one_letter_code
_entity_poly.pdbx_strand_id
1 'polypeptide(L)'
;MAAYVIADVEVVDSAKFREYGAQVPATVEEYGGKYLVRGGAVEKAEGNWEPNRMVVIEFKSMDQLKKWYHSQEYDGPMQLRHQSANSNVLFVEGV
;
A
#
# COMPACT_ATOMS: atom_id res chain seq x y z
N MET A 1 2.74 -13.33 14.17
CA MET A 1 3.17 -13.51 12.78
C MET A 1 3.03 -12.20 12.04
N ALA A 2 4.00 -11.83 11.24
CA ALA A 2 3.92 -10.63 10.43
C ALA A 2 2.78 -10.74 9.42
N ALA A 3 2.29 -9.61 8.97
CA ALA A 3 1.29 -9.54 7.90
C ALA A 3 1.71 -8.45 6.92
N TYR A 4 1.30 -8.61 5.68
CA TYR A 4 1.76 -7.75 4.60
C TYR A 4 0.59 -7.18 3.81
N VAL A 5 0.67 -5.89 3.50
CA VAL A 5 -0.15 -5.29 2.46
C VAL A 5 0.65 -5.45 1.16
N ILE A 6 0.02 -6.03 0.16
CA ILE A 6 0.62 -6.14 -1.18
C ILE A 6 -0.33 -5.44 -2.13
N ALA A 7 0.16 -4.38 -2.77
CA ALA A 7 -0.66 -3.57 -3.65
C ALA A 7 -0.01 -3.40 -5.02
N ASP A 8 -0.84 -3.49 -6.05
CA ASP A 8 -0.49 -3.10 -7.41
C ASP A 8 -1.33 -1.87 -7.75
N VAL A 9 -0.69 -0.76 -8.03
CA VAL A 9 -1.33 0.56 -8.13
C VAL A 9 -1.12 1.17 -9.50
N GLU A 10 -2.20 1.36 -10.24
CA GLU A 10 -2.18 2.11 -11.49
C GLU A 10 -2.56 3.57 -11.21
N VAL A 11 -1.59 4.46 -11.30
CA VAL A 11 -1.83 5.90 -11.05
C VAL A 11 -2.49 6.51 -12.28
N VAL A 12 -3.67 7.13 -12.08
CA VAL A 12 -4.41 7.80 -13.17
C VAL A 12 -4.47 9.31 -12.99
N ASP A 13 -4.17 9.82 -11.80
CA ASP A 13 -4.06 11.26 -11.50
C ASP A 13 -2.82 11.46 -10.65
N SER A 14 -1.71 11.79 -11.28
CA SER A 14 -0.41 11.86 -10.60
C SER A 14 -0.33 12.98 -9.57
N ALA A 15 -1.03 14.09 -9.76
CA ALA A 15 -1.03 15.20 -8.79
C ALA A 15 -1.69 14.77 -7.48
N LYS A 16 -2.87 14.16 -7.55
CA LYS A 16 -3.56 13.65 -6.35
C LYS A 16 -2.79 12.50 -5.72
N PHE A 17 -2.19 11.63 -6.53
CA PHE A 17 -1.43 10.52 -5.99
C PHE A 17 -0.19 10.99 -5.22
N ARG A 18 0.42 12.09 -5.65
CA ARG A 18 1.53 12.70 -4.88
C ARG A 18 1.06 13.19 -3.51
N GLU A 19 -0.15 13.77 -3.43
CA GLU A 19 -0.72 14.16 -2.13
C GLU A 19 -0.92 12.95 -1.23
N TYR A 20 -1.42 11.85 -1.79
CA TYR A 20 -1.54 10.58 -1.07
C TYR A 20 -0.17 10.11 -0.59
N GLY A 21 0.81 10.07 -1.48
CA GLY A 21 2.16 9.62 -1.16
C GLY A 21 2.85 10.46 -0.11
N ALA A 22 2.50 11.74 0.02
CA ALA A 22 3.06 12.62 1.04
C ALA A 22 2.46 12.37 2.43
N GLN A 23 1.23 11.86 2.50
CA GLN A 23 0.51 11.69 3.76
C GLN A 23 0.61 10.28 4.34
N VAL A 24 0.70 9.27 3.50
CA VAL A 24 0.56 7.89 3.93
C VAL A 24 1.73 7.37 4.79
N PRO A 25 3.01 7.75 4.56
CA PRO A 25 4.10 7.20 5.37
C PRO A 25 3.95 7.45 6.86
N ALA A 26 3.48 8.64 7.25
CA ALA A 26 3.28 8.96 8.67
C ALA A 26 2.23 8.04 9.31
N THR A 27 1.17 7.70 8.58
CA THR A 27 0.13 6.81 9.10
C THR A 27 0.64 5.38 9.25
N VAL A 28 1.44 4.90 8.30
CA VAL A 28 2.05 3.57 8.36
C VAL A 28 2.97 3.49 9.57
N GLU A 29 3.84 4.48 9.76
CA GLU A 29 4.78 4.51 10.88
C GLU A 29 4.05 4.55 12.22
N GLU A 30 2.99 5.34 12.34
CA GLU A 30 2.20 5.45 13.57
C GLU A 30 1.64 4.09 14.02
N TYR A 31 1.27 3.24 13.08
CA TYR A 31 0.72 1.90 13.37
C TYR A 31 1.79 0.81 13.35
N GLY A 32 3.06 1.19 13.34
CA GLY A 32 4.17 0.24 13.42
C GLY A 32 4.45 -0.50 12.13
N GLY A 33 3.97 0.02 11.00
CA GLY A 33 4.24 -0.56 9.70
C GLY A 33 5.59 -0.14 9.15
N LYS A 34 6.06 -0.90 8.17
CA LYS A 34 7.34 -0.66 7.53
C LYS A 34 7.22 -0.96 6.04
N TYR A 35 7.59 0.00 5.20
CA TYR A 35 7.67 -0.24 3.77
C TYR A 35 8.82 -1.20 3.44
N LEU A 36 8.51 -2.26 2.71
CA LEU A 36 9.51 -3.18 2.18
C LEU A 36 9.75 -2.92 0.70
N VAL A 37 8.68 -2.57 -0.03
CA VAL A 37 8.74 -2.18 -1.44
C VAL A 37 7.83 -0.96 -1.61
N ARG A 38 8.33 0.05 -2.28
CA ARG A 38 7.54 1.26 -2.54
C ARG A 38 7.85 1.78 -3.94
N GLY A 39 7.23 1.12 -4.93
CA GLY A 39 7.39 1.52 -6.33
C GLY A 39 8.76 1.23 -6.93
N GLY A 40 9.47 0.24 -6.40
CA GLY A 40 10.75 -0.17 -6.97
C GLY A 40 10.59 -0.82 -8.33
N ALA A 41 11.70 -0.99 -9.05
CA ALA A 41 11.71 -1.62 -10.35
C ALA A 41 11.17 -3.05 -10.27
N VAL A 42 10.36 -3.42 -11.24
CA VAL A 42 9.74 -4.75 -11.32
C VAL A 42 10.25 -5.46 -12.58
N GLU A 43 10.63 -6.71 -12.41
CA GLU A 43 11.04 -7.57 -13.52
C GLU A 43 10.15 -8.79 -13.52
N LYS A 44 9.45 -9.03 -14.63
CA LYS A 44 8.55 -10.18 -14.75
C LYS A 44 9.38 -11.45 -15.07
N ALA A 45 9.31 -12.42 -14.18
CA ALA A 45 9.98 -13.72 -14.38
C ALA A 45 9.14 -14.65 -15.25
N GLU A 46 7.83 -14.68 -15.05
CA GLU A 46 6.88 -15.47 -15.86
C GLU A 46 5.46 -14.97 -15.68
N GLY A 47 4.58 -15.39 -16.56
CA GLY A 47 3.16 -15.14 -16.48
C GLY A 47 2.71 -13.94 -17.29
N ASN A 48 1.42 -13.64 -17.18
CA ASN A 48 0.76 -12.59 -17.97
C ASN A 48 0.50 -11.32 -17.17
N TRP A 49 0.91 -11.29 -15.91
CA TRP A 49 0.67 -10.13 -15.06
C TRP A 49 1.64 -9.00 -15.43
N GLU A 50 1.09 -7.88 -15.82
CA GLU A 50 1.84 -6.65 -16.10
C GLU A 50 1.59 -5.68 -14.96
N PRO A 51 2.39 -5.74 -13.88
CA PRO A 51 2.19 -4.86 -12.73
C PRO A 51 2.53 -3.42 -13.07
N ASN A 52 1.85 -2.50 -12.38
CA ASN A 52 2.13 -1.07 -12.50
C ASN A 52 3.12 -0.65 -11.41
N ARG A 53 2.61 -0.19 -10.27
CA ARG A 53 3.44 0.23 -9.15
C ARG A 53 3.23 -0.74 -7.99
N MET A 54 4.26 -1.45 -7.60
CA MET A 54 4.16 -2.41 -6.50
C MET A 54 4.54 -1.76 -5.18
N VAL A 55 3.73 -2.06 -4.16
CA VAL A 55 3.96 -1.60 -2.79
C VAL A 55 3.79 -2.79 -1.86
N VAL A 56 4.73 -2.97 -0.94
CA VAL A 56 4.62 -3.98 0.11
C VAL A 56 4.91 -3.30 1.45
N ILE A 57 3.99 -3.45 2.39
CA ILE A 57 4.12 -2.89 3.73
C ILE A 57 3.99 -4.02 4.74
N GLU A 58 4.92 -4.10 5.68
CA GLU A 58 4.90 -5.10 6.74
C GLU A 58 4.34 -4.53 8.02
N PHE A 59 3.47 -5.29 8.69
CA PHE A 59 2.99 -5.00 10.04
C PHE A 59 3.28 -6.20 10.94
N LYS A 60 3.28 -5.99 12.25
CA LYS A 60 3.58 -7.06 13.22
C LYS A 60 2.57 -8.19 13.20
N SER A 61 1.31 -7.89 12.84
CA SER A 61 0.23 -8.86 12.82
C SER A 61 -0.86 -8.39 11.86
N MET A 62 -1.75 -9.31 11.49
CA MET A 62 -2.93 -8.98 10.69
C MET A 62 -3.83 -8.00 11.42
N ASP A 63 -3.99 -8.14 12.74
CA ASP A 63 -4.80 -7.22 13.53
C ASP A 63 -4.25 -5.80 13.45
N GLN A 64 -2.94 -5.63 13.57
CA GLN A 64 -2.29 -4.32 13.52
C GLN A 64 -2.43 -3.71 12.12
N LEU A 65 -2.26 -4.52 11.07
CA LEU A 65 -2.47 -4.10 9.69
C LEU A 65 -3.88 -3.56 9.48
N LYS A 66 -4.88 -4.28 9.95
CA LYS A 66 -6.28 -3.87 9.80
C LYS A 66 -6.60 -2.63 10.62
N LYS A 67 -5.99 -2.47 11.80
CA LYS A 67 -6.13 -1.23 12.56
C LYS A 67 -5.65 -0.02 11.76
N TRP A 68 -4.51 -0.14 11.09
CA TRP A 68 -4.02 0.92 10.22
C TRP A 68 -4.99 1.18 9.07
N TYR A 69 -5.39 0.12 8.36
CA TYR A 69 -6.20 0.26 7.15
C TYR A 69 -7.55 0.90 7.43
N HIS A 70 -8.16 0.60 8.58
CA HIS A 70 -9.45 1.12 8.99
C HIS A 70 -9.36 2.31 9.95
N SER A 71 -8.18 2.89 10.13
CA SER A 71 -7.99 4.02 11.03
C SER A 71 -8.53 5.31 10.45
N GLN A 72 -8.84 6.28 11.34
CA GLN A 72 -9.20 7.62 10.92
C GLN A 72 -8.04 8.30 10.20
N GLU A 73 -6.82 8.05 10.65
CA GLU A 73 -5.61 8.65 10.07
C GLU A 73 -5.43 8.25 8.60
N TYR A 74 -5.79 7.02 8.26
CA TYR A 74 -5.65 6.54 6.88
C TYR A 74 -6.88 6.84 6.01
N ASP A 75 -8.02 7.19 6.59
CA ASP A 75 -9.27 7.39 5.83
C ASP A 75 -9.13 8.48 4.76
N GLY A 76 -8.61 9.64 5.13
CA GLY A 76 -8.37 10.73 4.18
C GLY A 76 -7.41 10.33 3.05
N PRO A 77 -6.21 9.84 3.39
CA PRO A 77 -5.30 9.32 2.37
C PRO A 77 -5.93 8.24 1.47
N MET A 78 -6.69 7.32 2.04
CA MET A 78 -7.35 6.27 1.24
C MET A 78 -8.29 6.87 0.19
N GLN A 79 -9.04 7.91 0.53
CA GLN A 79 -9.91 8.59 -0.41
C GLN A 79 -9.11 9.19 -1.57
N LEU A 80 -7.96 9.80 -1.28
CA LEU A 80 -7.07 10.32 -2.32
C LEU A 80 -6.58 9.20 -3.24
N ARG A 81 -6.25 8.04 -2.68
CA ARG A 81 -5.82 6.88 -3.49
C ARG A 81 -6.97 6.41 -4.39
N HIS A 82 -8.18 6.29 -3.87
CA HIS A 82 -9.34 5.86 -4.67
C HIS A 82 -9.64 6.83 -5.80
N GLN A 83 -9.40 8.13 -5.60
CA GLN A 83 -9.63 9.14 -6.63
C GLN A 83 -8.51 9.23 -7.66
N SER A 84 -7.31 8.78 -7.32
CA SER A 84 -6.12 9.00 -8.13
C SER A 84 -5.54 7.74 -8.76
N ALA A 85 -6.05 6.57 -8.39
CA ALA A 85 -5.47 5.31 -8.84
C ALA A 85 -6.50 4.18 -8.86
N ASN A 86 -6.22 3.19 -9.72
CA ASN A 86 -6.90 1.91 -9.70
C ASN A 86 -5.95 0.92 -9.04
N SER A 87 -6.39 0.27 -7.97
CA SER A 87 -5.50 -0.56 -7.18
C SER A 87 -6.07 -1.94 -6.92
N ASN A 88 -5.18 -2.93 -6.89
CA ASN A 88 -5.46 -4.24 -6.33
C ASN A 88 -4.68 -4.32 -5.02
N VAL A 89 -5.36 -4.60 -3.92
CA VAL A 89 -4.75 -4.63 -2.59
C VAL A 89 -5.07 -5.95 -1.91
N LEU A 90 -4.03 -6.62 -1.43
CA LEU A 90 -4.16 -7.88 -0.70
C LEU A 90 -3.55 -7.73 0.69
N PHE A 91 -4.14 -8.44 1.65
CA PHE A 91 -3.54 -8.64 2.97
C PHE A 91 -3.13 -10.10 3.05
N VAL A 92 -1.85 -10.35 3.32
CA VAL A 92 -1.29 -11.71 3.36
C VAL A 92 -0.59 -11.92 4.69
N GLU A 93 -0.92 -13.02 5.36
CA GLU A 93 -0.28 -13.38 6.60
C GLU A 93 1.07 -14.06 6.31
N GLY A 94 2.09 -13.67 7.05
CA GLY A 94 3.43 -14.25 6.93
C GLY A 94 3.57 -15.56 7.66
N VAL A 95 4.73 -16.15 7.55
CA VAL A 95 5.08 -17.41 8.25
C VAL A 95 5.35 -17.19 9.72
#